data_4a2c662319f0bb4be42a5e64ea448f93
#
_entry.id   4a2c662319f0bb4be42a5e64ea448f93
#
_cell.length_a   1.000
_cell.length_b   1.000
_cell.length_c   1.000
_cell.angle_alpha   90.00
_cell.angle_beta   90.00
_cell.angle_gamma   90.00
#
_symmetry.space_group_name_H-M   'P 1'
#
loop_
_entity.id
_entity.type
_entity.pdbx_description
1 polymer ?
#
loop_
_entity_poly.entity_id
_entity_poly.type
_entity_poly.pdbx_seq_one_letter_code
_entity_poly.pdbx_strand_id
1 'polypeptide(L)'
;TGFGLDPLVAIGSATGRDELVPCDEAVINGITTLHRRLAQINALRATPLRWRELETVRTALRRGPVPTTSAVDPAGRTLLPVANHPYCHAAVGESMAVAPDGSVYPCSQAVGDMASRAGTVHSIDWESLRRRFSQDRHTLRGPCHRCALAGRCPGDCPSRVEANALADPEQRRTPLTCLIDSTLARLESAS
;
A
#
# COMPACT_ATOMS: atom_id res chain seq x y z
N THR A 1 -11.74 -17.96 -10.03
CA THR A 1 -11.41 -16.80 -10.87
C THR A 1 -11.60 -15.54 -10.05
N GLY A 2 -10.68 -14.56 -10.20
CA GLY A 2 -10.71 -13.31 -9.45
C GLY A 2 -9.92 -12.21 -10.16
N PHE A 3 -9.94 -11.02 -9.58
CA PHE A 3 -9.20 -9.84 -10.04
C PHE A 3 -8.66 -9.04 -8.84
N GLY A 4 -7.76 -8.14 -9.10
CA GLY A 4 -7.24 -7.13 -8.16
C GLY A 4 -7.05 -5.81 -8.88
N LEU A 5 -6.97 -4.74 -8.11
CA LEU A 5 -6.59 -3.42 -8.59
C LEU A 5 -5.08 -3.24 -8.42
N ASP A 6 -4.46 -2.62 -9.39
CA ASP A 6 -3.05 -2.23 -9.31
C ASP A 6 -2.94 -0.71 -9.50
N PRO A 7 -2.99 0.06 -8.40
CA PRO A 7 -2.94 1.52 -8.48
C PRO A 7 -1.64 2.00 -9.12
N LEU A 8 -1.77 2.97 -10.02
CA LEU A 8 -0.63 3.60 -10.68
C LEU A 8 0.33 4.21 -9.66
N VAL A 9 1.62 4.00 -9.87
CA VAL A 9 2.69 4.71 -9.17
C VAL A 9 3.18 5.83 -10.08
N ALA A 10 3.17 7.06 -9.58
CA ALA A 10 3.56 8.24 -10.35
C ALA A 10 5.08 8.39 -10.42
N ILE A 11 5.76 7.40 -11.02
CA ILE A 11 7.22 7.37 -11.25
C ILE A 11 7.53 7.14 -12.72
N GLY A 12 8.77 7.41 -13.12
CA GLY A 12 9.21 7.24 -14.51
C GLY A 12 8.38 8.10 -15.47
N SER A 13 7.79 7.51 -16.49
CA SER A 13 6.98 8.21 -17.50
C SER A 13 5.64 8.77 -16.96
N ALA A 14 5.22 8.37 -15.77
CA ALA A 14 4.03 8.90 -15.11
C ALA A 14 4.34 10.09 -14.19
N THR A 15 5.61 10.45 -13.99
CA THR A 15 6.00 11.61 -13.18
C THR A 15 5.46 12.90 -13.80
N GLY A 16 4.80 13.73 -12.99
CA GLY A 16 4.22 15.00 -13.42
C GLY A 16 2.96 14.87 -14.29
N ARG A 17 2.38 13.69 -14.39
CA ARG A 17 1.16 13.40 -15.16
C ARG A 17 -0.05 13.42 -14.21
N ASP A 18 -0.37 14.61 -13.65
CA ASP A 18 -1.47 14.77 -12.68
C ASP A 18 -2.84 14.35 -13.22
N GLU A 19 -3.01 14.43 -14.54
CA GLU A 19 -4.23 13.98 -15.22
C GLU A 19 -4.48 12.46 -15.12
N LEU A 20 -3.44 11.69 -14.78
CA LEU A 20 -3.57 10.24 -14.55
C LEU A 20 -4.04 9.89 -13.12
N VAL A 21 -4.06 10.88 -12.23
CA VAL A 21 -4.43 10.66 -10.82
C VAL A 21 -5.89 11.07 -10.62
N PRO A 22 -6.81 10.13 -10.41
CA PRO A 22 -8.22 10.46 -10.18
C PRO A 22 -8.40 11.23 -8.87
N CYS A 23 -9.42 12.09 -8.80
CA CYS A 23 -9.79 12.73 -7.53
C CYS A 23 -10.38 11.69 -6.55
N ASP A 24 -10.29 11.98 -5.26
CA ASP A 24 -10.74 11.08 -4.19
C ASP A 24 -12.21 10.67 -4.35
N GLU A 25 -13.07 11.60 -4.73
CA GLU A 25 -14.49 11.33 -4.94
C GLU A 25 -14.73 10.33 -6.09
N ALA A 26 -14.01 10.47 -7.20
CA ALA A 26 -14.11 9.53 -8.33
C ALA A 26 -13.68 8.13 -7.92
N VAL A 27 -12.62 7.99 -7.12
CA VAL A 27 -12.17 6.71 -6.58
C VAL A 27 -13.24 6.10 -5.68
N ILE A 28 -13.75 6.84 -4.71
CA ILE A 28 -14.78 6.38 -3.76
C ILE A 28 -16.03 5.91 -4.52
N ASN A 29 -16.51 6.69 -5.49
CA ASN A 29 -17.69 6.36 -6.30
C ASN A 29 -17.44 5.11 -7.18
N GLY A 30 -16.26 5.02 -7.77
CA GLY A 30 -15.85 3.86 -8.58
C GLY A 30 -15.81 2.58 -7.75
N ILE A 31 -15.17 2.61 -6.58
CA ILE A 31 -15.08 1.45 -5.67
C ILE A 31 -16.46 1.04 -5.16
N THR A 32 -17.30 2.00 -4.77
CA THR A 32 -18.68 1.74 -4.32
C THR A 32 -19.50 1.07 -5.42
N THR A 33 -19.37 1.56 -6.65
CA THR A 33 -20.06 0.99 -7.81
C THR A 33 -19.58 -0.42 -8.12
N LEU A 34 -18.26 -0.63 -8.12
CA LEU A 34 -17.66 -1.95 -8.36
C LEU A 34 -18.08 -2.96 -7.28
N HIS A 35 -18.08 -2.58 -6.01
CA HIS A 35 -18.51 -3.42 -4.90
C HIS A 35 -19.96 -3.88 -5.08
N ARG A 36 -20.88 -2.95 -5.37
CA ARG A 36 -22.30 -3.25 -5.62
C ARG A 36 -22.48 -4.16 -6.84
N ARG A 37 -21.77 -3.89 -7.94
CA ARG A 37 -21.84 -4.71 -9.16
C ARG A 37 -21.30 -6.11 -8.93
N LEU A 38 -20.20 -6.24 -8.20
CA LEU A 38 -19.66 -7.56 -7.84
C LEU A 38 -20.66 -8.39 -7.04
N ALA A 39 -21.34 -7.78 -6.07
CA ALA A 39 -22.38 -8.46 -5.29
C ALA A 39 -23.53 -8.96 -6.20
N GLN A 40 -24.02 -8.11 -7.12
CA GLN A 40 -25.05 -8.48 -8.09
C GLN A 40 -24.62 -9.64 -9.00
N ILE A 41 -23.40 -9.59 -9.53
CA ILE A 41 -22.85 -10.65 -10.39
C ILE A 41 -22.71 -11.95 -9.59
N ASN A 42 -22.20 -11.88 -8.37
CA ASN A 42 -21.96 -13.06 -7.54
C ASN A 42 -23.26 -13.72 -7.07
N ALA A 43 -24.35 -12.97 -6.91
CA ALA A 43 -25.67 -13.53 -6.61
C ALA A 43 -26.21 -14.46 -7.71
N LEU A 44 -25.71 -14.32 -8.94
CA LEU A 44 -26.13 -15.12 -10.12
C LEU A 44 -25.14 -16.22 -10.49
N ARG A 45 -24.04 -16.40 -9.73
CA ARG A 45 -22.95 -17.31 -10.09
C ARG A 45 -22.83 -18.46 -9.08
N ALA A 46 -22.70 -19.68 -9.59
CA ALA A 46 -22.38 -20.85 -8.77
C ALA A 46 -20.97 -20.73 -8.12
N THR A 47 -20.02 -20.08 -8.82
CA THR A 47 -18.69 -19.80 -8.30
C THR A 47 -18.47 -18.29 -8.30
N PRO A 48 -18.37 -17.65 -7.13
CA PRO A 48 -18.23 -16.20 -7.06
C PRO A 48 -16.88 -15.73 -7.60
N LEU A 49 -16.89 -14.54 -8.21
CA LEU A 49 -15.69 -13.79 -8.52
C LEU A 49 -15.09 -13.26 -7.24
N ARG A 50 -13.79 -13.41 -7.09
CA ARG A 50 -13.04 -12.88 -5.94
C ARG A 50 -12.39 -11.56 -6.33
N TRP A 51 -12.44 -10.60 -5.41
CA TRP A 51 -11.74 -9.32 -5.51
C TRP A 51 -10.69 -9.26 -4.40
N ARG A 52 -9.41 -9.23 -4.78
CA ARG A 52 -8.28 -9.34 -3.86
C ARG A 52 -8.34 -8.35 -2.70
N GLU A 53 -8.55 -7.07 -2.99
CA GLU A 53 -8.60 -6.01 -1.98
C GLU A 53 -9.79 -6.20 -1.02
N LEU A 54 -10.94 -6.56 -1.54
CA LEU A 54 -12.14 -6.86 -0.74
C LEU A 54 -11.89 -8.03 0.22
N GLU A 55 -11.28 -9.11 -0.24
CA GLU A 55 -10.93 -10.26 0.61
C GLU A 55 -9.91 -9.87 1.69
N THR A 56 -8.94 -9.02 1.35
CA THR A 56 -7.96 -8.48 2.30
C THR A 56 -8.63 -7.66 3.39
N VAL A 57 -9.51 -6.74 3.01
CA VAL A 57 -10.27 -5.89 3.95
C VAL A 57 -11.18 -6.74 4.84
N ARG A 58 -11.95 -7.67 4.28
CA ARG A 58 -12.78 -8.61 5.04
C ARG A 58 -11.98 -9.41 6.06
N THR A 59 -10.80 -9.88 5.66
CA THR A 59 -9.91 -10.61 6.55
C THR A 59 -9.40 -9.72 7.68
N ALA A 60 -9.03 -8.48 7.38
CA ALA A 60 -8.58 -7.52 8.37
C ALA A 60 -9.70 -7.14 9.35
N LEU A 61 -10.94 -6.97 8.88
CA LEU A 61 -12.09 -6.68 9.74
C LEU A 61 -12.42 -7.85 10.67
N ARG A 62 -12.35 -9.09 10.20
CA ARG A 62 -12.62 -10.30 11.00
C ARG A 62 -11.60 -10.56 12.11
N ARG A 63 -10.35 -10.14 11.95
CA ARG A 63 -9.28 -10.38 12.93
C ARG A 63 -9.43 -9.60 14.25
N GLY A 64 -10.41 -8.70 14.36
CA GLY A 64 -10.57 -7.86 15.54
C GLY A 64 -9.44 -6.82 15.72
N PRO A 65 -9.55 -5.91 16.67
CA PRO A 65 -8.49 -4.96 16.97
C PRO A 65 -7.24 -5.71 17.48
N VAL A 66 -6.08 -5.41 16.89
CA VAL A 66 -4.79 -5.89 17.41
C VAL A 66 -4.56 -5.17 18.74
N PRO A 67 -4.19 -5.87 19.83
CA PRO A 67 -3.86 -5.21 21.09
C PRO A 67 -2.76 -4.16 20.83
N THR A 68 -3.07 -2.92 21.07
CA THR A 68 -2.13 -1.82 20.94
C THR A 68 -1.23 -1.77 22.18
N THR A 69 -0.16 -2.52 22.18
CA THR A 69 1.00 -2.12 22.98
C THR A 69 1.61 -0.92 22.26
N SER A 70 1.21 0.26 22.69
CA SER A 70 1.71 1.51 22.13
C SER A 70 3.20 1.64 22.46
N ALA A 71 4.06 1.23 21.56
CA ALA A 71 5.46 1.66 21.59
C ALA A 71 5.49 3.13 21.12
N VAL A 72 6.28 3.94 21.78
CA VAL A 72 6.52 5.33 21.39
C VAL A 72 7.95 5.40 20.84
N ASP A 73 8.13 5.97 19.66
CA ASP A 73 9.48 6.18 19.13
C ASP A 73 10.22 7.29 19.92
N PRO A 74 11.55 7.43 19.72
CA PRO A 74 12.33 8.48 20.40
C PRO A 74 11.86 9.92 20.12
N ALA A 75 11.04 10.11 19.09
CA ALA A 75 10.43 11.40 18.75
C ALA A 75 9.01 11.56 19.33
N GLY A 76 8.58 10.67 20.23
CA GLY A 76 7.27 10.72 20.89
C GLY A 76 6.08 10.30 20.00
N ARG A 77 6.32 9.66 18.86
CA ARG A 77 5.26 9.22 17.96
C ARG A 77 4.78 7.82 18.35
N THR A 78 3.47 7.66 18.44
CA THR A 78 2.88 6.35 18.73
C THR A 78 3.13 5.39 17.58
N LEU A 79 3.85 4.32 17.87
CA LEU A 79 4.05 3.21 16.95
C LEU A 79 2.87 2.26 17.13
N LEU A 80 1.99 2.14 16.14
CA LEU A 80 1.00 1.08 16.15
C LEU A 80 1.62 -0.22 15.63
N PRO A 81 1.24 -1.37 16.21
CA PRO A 81 1.64 -2.64 15.66
C PRO A 81 1.13 -2.74 14.22
N VAL A 82 2.06 -2.87 13.30
CA VAL A 82 1.77 -3.18 11.90
C VAL A 82 1.11 -4.57 11.86
N ALA A 83 0.20 -4.78 10.92
CA ALA A 83 -0.32 -6.12 10.65
C ALA A 83 0.84 -7.14 10.62
N ASN A 84 0.61 -8.33 11.16
CA ASN A 84 1.65 -9.38 11.30
C ASN A 84 2.28 -9.84 9.97
N HIS A 85 1.83 -9.27 8.86
CA HIS A 85 2.39 -9.53 7.53
C HIS A 85 2.71 -8.19 6.83
N PRO A 86 3.83 -8.12 6.10
CA PRO A 86 4.20 -6.93 5.34
C PRO A 86 3.27 -6.75 4.12
N TYR A 87 3.21 -5.53 3.60
CA TYR A 87 2.54 -5.24 2.33
C TYR A 87 3.11 -6.10 1.19
N CYS A 88 4.43 -6.22 1.12
CA CYS A 88 5.15 -7.05 0.16
C CYS A 88 6.54 -7.44 0.69
N HIS A 89 7.24 -8.32 -0.02
CA HIS A 89 8.58 -8.76 0.35
C HIS A 89 9.62 -7.62 0.38
N ALA A 90 9.49 -6.61 -0.48
CA ALA A 90 10.37 -5.44 -0.46
C ALA A 90 10.26 -4.64 0.86
N ALA A 91 9.06 -4.60 1.45
CA ALA A 91 8.84 -3.91 2.73
C ALA A 91 9.58 -4.55 3.91
N VAL A 92 10.07 -5.77 3.76
CA VAL A 92 10.86 -6.51 4.76
C VAL A 92 12.28 -6.81 4.29
N GLY A 93 12.68 -6.27 3.14
CA GLY A 93 14.01 -6.47 2.57
C GLY A 93 14.26 -7.89 2.04
N GLU A 94 13.20 -8.60 1.66
CA GLU A 94 13.25 -9.97 1.13
C GLU A 94 13.03 -10.02 -0.39
N SER A 95 13.17 -8.90 -1.08
CA SER A 95 13.10 -8.87 -2.53
C SER A 95 14.18 -7.96 -3.12
N MET A 96 14.50 -8.20 -4.38
CA MET A 96 15.36 -7.33 -5.16
C MET A 96 14.93 -7.33 -6.63
N ALA A 97 15.30 -6.26 -7.32
CA ALA A 97 15.23 -6.15 -8.77
C ALA A 97 16.63 -5.82 -9.31
N VAL A 98 16.94 -6.36 -10.47
CA VAL A 98 18.21 -6.10 -11.18
C VAL A 98 17.88 -5.35 -12.46
N ALA A 99 18.49 -4.20 -12.64
CA ALA A 99 18.40 -3.42 -13.87
C ALA A 99 19.32 -4.00 -14.96
N PRO A 100 19.11 -3.66 -16.25
CA PRO A 100 19.94 -4.17 -17.36
C PRO A 100 21.43 -3.84 -17.24
N ASP A 101 21.79 -2.78 -16.54
CA ASP A 101 23.18 -2.39 -16.25
C ASP A 101 23.80 -3.16 -15.07
N GLY A 102 23.08 -4.12 -14.48
CA GLY A 102 23.50 -4.88 -13.31
C GLY A 102 23.29 -4.17 -11.97
N SER A 103 22.70 -2.98 -11.94
CA SER A 103 22.36 -2.29 -10.69
C SER A 103 21.26 -3.02 -9.94
N VAL A 104 21.36 -3.05 -8.60
CA VAL A 104 20.43 -3.74 -7.70
C VAL A 104 19.59 -2.75 -6.93
N TYR A 105 18.29 -3.03 -6.82
CA TYR A 105 17.27 -2.22 -6.17
C TYR A 105 16.36 -3.08 -5.29
N PRO A 106 15.67 -2.52 -4.27
CA PRO A 106 14.81 -3.31 -3.38
C PRO A 106 13.54 -3.87 -4.06
N CYS A 107 13.07 -3.26 -5.15
CA CYS A 107 11.95 -3.76 -5.96
C CYS A 107 11.97 -3.16 -7.37
N SER A 108 11.14 -3.69 -8.25
CA SER A 108 11.02 -3.20 -9.64
C SER A 108 10.57 -1.74 -9.74
N GLN A 109 9.77 -1.27 -8.80
CA GLN A 109 9.28 0.12 -8.77
C GLN A 109 10.39 1.12 -8.40
N ALA A 110 11.46 0.66 -7.76
CA ALA A 110 12.59 1.49 -7.37
C ALA A 110 13.72 1.52 -8.41
N VAL A 111 13.59 0.77 -9.51
CA VAL A 111 14.60 0.75 -10.57
C VAL A 111 14.74 2.13 -11.19
N GLY A 112 15.99 2.63 -11.23
CA GLY A 112 16.31 3.97 -11.74
C GLY A 112 16.32 5.06 -10.65
N ASP A 113 15.82 4.82 -9.46
CA ASP A 113 16.00 5.71 -8.32
C ASP A 113 17.37 5.47 -7.67
N MET A 114 18.30 6.40 -7.91
CA MET A 114 19.67 6.30 -7.39
C MET A 114 19.74 6.28 -5.85
N ALA A 115 18.78 6.87 -5.15
CA ALA A 115 18.72 6.83 -3.69
C ALA A 115 18.34 5.44 -3.16
N SER A 116 17.69 4.63 -3.97
CA SER A 116 17.30 3.25 -3.65
C SER A 116 18.29 2.21 -4.14
N ARG A 117 19.35 2.61 -4.86
CA ARG A 117 20.34 1.67 -5.39
C ARG A 117 21.12 0.99 -4.27
N ALA A 118 21.13 -0.33 -4.25
CA ALA A 118 21.83 -1.16 -3.27
C ALA A 118 23.06 -1.88 -3.89
N GLY A 119 23.79 -1.22 -4.77
CA GLY A 119 24.99 -1.75 -5.40
C GLY A 119 24.76 -2.37 -6.77
N THR A 120 25.52 -3.42 -7.08
CA THR A 120 25.45 -4.17 -8.35
C THR A 120 25.39 -5.67 -8.08
N VAL A 121 25.09 -6.46 -9.11
CA VAL A 121 25.08 -7.94 -9.03
C VAL A 121 26.41 -8.54 -8.55
N HIS A 122 27.53 -7.83 -8.70
CA HIS A 122 28.85 -8.26 -8.25
C HIS A 122 29.17 -7.79 -6.83
N SER A 123 28.44 -6.79 -6.30
CA SER A 123 28.65 -6.23 -4.97
C SER A 123 27.36 -5.64 -4.46
N ILE A 124 26.58 -6.42 -3.73
CA ILE A 124 25.29 -6.04 -3.18
C ILE A 124 25.46 -5.53 -1.77
N ASP A 125 24.98 -4.34 -1.49
CA ASP A 125 24.79 -3.83 -0.13
C ASP A 125 23.48 -4.37 0.44
N TRP A 126 23.58 -5.55 1.05
CA TRP A 126 22.43 -6.23 1.65
C TRP A 126 21.79 -5.45 2.81
N GLU A 127 22.55 -4.63 3.50
CA GLU A 127 22.04 -3.83 4.60
C GLU A 127 21.20 -2.67 4.10
N SER A 128 21.66 -1.95 3.10
CA SER A 128 20.89 -0.92 2.41
C SER A 128 19.63 -1.48 1.78
N LEU A 129 19.72 -2.63 1.10
CA LEU A 129 18.57 -3.30 0.51
C LEU A 129 17.49 -3.60 1.55
N ARG A 130 17.86 -4.16 2.71
CA ARG A 130 16.94 -4.54 3.78
C ARG A 130 16.33 -3.33 4.48
N ARG A 131 17.11 -2.27 4.67
CA ARG A 131 16.68 -1.07 5.41
C ARG A 131 15.84 -0.11 4.59
N ARG A 132 15.92 -0.14 3.26
CA ARG A 132 15.36 0.89 2.39
C ARG A 132 13.89 1.20 2.66
N PHE A 133 13.07 0.18 2.85
CA PHE A 133 11.65 0.34 3.13
C PHE A 133 11.23 -0.09 4.54
N SER A 134 12.16 -0.59 5.37
CA SER A 134 11.82 -1.10 6.70
C SER A 134 11.53 -0.03 7.73
N GLN A 135 12.11 1.17 7.56
CA GLN A 135 11.99 2.26 8.53
C GLN A 135 10.60 2.90 8.59
N ASP A 136 9.83 2.82 7.49
CA ASP A 136 8.50 3.45 7.40
C ASP A 136 7.35 2.56 7.89
N ARG A 137 7.63 1.29 8.23
CA ARG A 137 6.62 0.30 8.60
C ARG A 137 5.86 0.59 9.89
N HIS A 138 6.43 1.40 10.75
CA HIS A 138 5.93 1.63 12.11
C HIS A 138 5.31 3.02 12.31
N THR A 139 5.34 3.87 11.30
CA THR A 139 4.82 5.23 11.42
C THR A 139 3.41 5.31 10.88
N LEU A 140 2.42 5.42 11.77
CA LEU A 140 1.08 5.80 11.35
C LEU A 140 1.10 7.23 10.84
N ARG A 141 0.76 7.40 9.59
CA ARG A 141 0.60 8.71 8.98
C ARG A 141 -0.84 9.20 9.21
N GLY A 142 -1.03 10.50 9.36
CA GLY A 142 -2.27 11.20 9.66
C GLY A 142 -3.61 10.47 9.47
N PRO A 143 -3.95 9.96 8.26
CA PRO A 143 -5.23 9.28 8.03
C PRO A 143 -5.39 7.95 8.79
N CYS A 144 -4.27 7.27 9.12
CA CYS A 144 -4.30 5.95 9.76
C CYS A 144 -4.89 5.99 11.17
N HIS A 145 -4.74 7.09 11.91
CA HIS A 145 -5.26 7.21 13.27
C HIS A 145 -6.79 7.11 13.36
N ARG A 146 -7.50 7.40 12.28
CA ARG A 146 -8.97 7.35 12.21
C ARG A 146 -9.47 6.24 11.29
N CYS A 147 -8.58 5.38 10.81
CA CYS A 147 -8.93 4.34 9.86
C CYS A 147 -9.53 3.14 10.60
N ALA A 148 -10.64 2.60 10.11
CA ALA A 148 -11.23 1.37 10.62
C ALA A 148 -10.30 0.15 10.55
N LEU A 149 -9.26 0.22 9.71
CA LEU A 149 -8.25 -0.82 9.53
C LEU A 149 -6.95 -0.53 10.29
N ALA A 150 -6.92 0.47 11.17
CA ALA A 150 -5.72 0.79 11.96
C ALA A 150 -5.20 -0.44 12.70
N GLY A 151 -3.90 -0.68 12.64
CA GLY A 151 -3.24 -1.85 13.23
C GLY A 151 -3.51 -3.19 12.54
N ARG A 152 -4.34 -3.23 11.50
CA ARG A 152 -4.73 -4.44 10.75
C ARG A 152 -4.36 -4.37 9.26
N CYS A 153 -4.20 -3.16 8.75
CA CYS A 153 -3.78 -2.91 7.38
C CYS A 153 -2.25 -3.08 7.27
N PRO A 154 -1.74 -3.78 6.25
CA PRO A 154 -0.30 -3.90 6.02
C PRO A 154 0.36 -2.60 5.54
N GLY A 155 -0.42 -1.54 5.38
CA GLY A 155 0.03 -0.27 4.79
C GLY A 155 -0.14 -0.23 3.28
N ASP A 156 0.57 0.69 2.64
CA ASP A 156 0.63 0.84 1.19
C ASP A 156 1.99 0.37 0.65
N CYS A 157 2.11 0.28 -0.67
CA CYS A 157 3.37 0.02 -1.37
C CYS A 157 4.44 1.02 -0.93
N PRO A 158 5.60 0.57 -0.41
CA PRO A 158 6.65 1.47 0.07
C PRO A 158 7.12 2.47 -0.99
N SER A 159 7.33 2.02 -2.23
CA SER A 159 7.72 2.90 -3.34
C SER A 159 6.66 3.94 -3.66
N ARG A 160 5.38 3.60 -3.57
CA ARG A 160 4.27 4.54 -3.77
C ARG A 160 4.19 5.57 -2.66
N VAL A 161 4.35 5.13 -1.43
CA VAL A 161 4.42 6.03 -0.26
C VAL A 161 5.53 7.04 -0.41
N GLU A 162 6.70 6.60 -0.88
CA GLU A 162 7.85 7.45 -1.10
C GLU A 162 7.64 8.43 -2.27
N ALA A 163 7.19 7.93 -3.42
CA ALA A 163 6.86 8.79 -4.56
C ALA A 163 5.84 9.88 -4.19
N ASN A 164 4.82 9.54 -3.39
CA ASN A 164 3.84 10.50 -2.90
C ASN A 164 4.39 11.45 -1.84
N ALA A 165 5.44 11.06 -1.10
CA ALA A 165 6.08 11.92 -0.11
C ALA A 165 6.95 13.03 -0.74
N LEU A 166 7.42 12.81 -1.97
CA LEU A 166 8.18 13.80 -2.76
C LEU A 166 7.26 14.85 -3.42
N ALA A 167 5.96 14.57 -3.49
CA ALA A 167 4.98 15.56 -3.93
C ALA A 167 4.81 16.66 -2.88
N ASP A 168 4.41 17.86 -3.33
CA ASP A 168 4.15 19.01 -2.48
C ASP A 168 3.32 18.62 -1.24
N PRO A 169 3.77 18.96 -0.02
CA PRO A 169 3.04 18.66 1.21
C PRO A 169 1.59 19.18 1.22
N GLU A 170 1.32 20.29 0.54
CA GLU A 170 -0.03 20.87 0.41
C GLU A 170 -0.92 20.09 -0.58
N GLN A 171 -0.31 19.34 -1.49
CA GLN A 171 -1.01 18.53 -2.48
C GLN A 171 -1.07 17.04 -2.09
N ARG A 172 -0.70 16.68 -0.88
CA ARG A 172 -0.74 15.29 -0.41
C ARG A 172 -2.17 14.75 -0.43
N ARG A 173 -2.48 14.04 -1.50
CA ARG A 173 -3.71 13.25 -1.61
C ARG A 173 -3.63 12.02 -0.73
N THR A 174 -4.77 11.53 -0.28
CA THR A 174 -4.84 10.22 0.37
C THR A 174 -4.32 9.16 -0.60
N PRO A 175 -3.38 8.29 -0.19
CA PRO A 175 -2.91 7.22 -1.07
C PRO A 175 -4.07 6.40 -1.63
N LEU A 176 -4.03 6.05 -2.93
CA LEU A 176 -5.11 5.32 -3.60
C LEU A 176 -5.46 4.02 -2.90
N THR A 177 -4.47 3.27 -2.43
CA THR A 177 -4.71 2.05 -1.65
C THR A 177 -5.50 2.35 -0.38
N CYS A 178 -5.16 3.43 0.34
CA CYS A 178 -5.91 3.84 1.53
C CYS A 178 -7.35 4.23 1.21
N LEU A 179 -7.60 4.92 0.09
CA LEU A 179 -8.96 5.25 -0.36
C LEU A 179 -9.77 3.99 -0.71
N ILE A 180 -9.16 3.07 -1.44
CA ILE A 180 -9.78 1.79 -1.81
C ILE A 180 -10.14 1.00 -0.54
N ASP A 181 -9.16 0.73 0.30
CA ASP A 181 -9.33 -0.12 1.49
C ASP A 181 -10.28 0.49 2.51
N SER A 182 -10.18 1.80 2.77
CA SER A 182 -11.07 2.48 3.71
C SER A 182 -12.51 2.58 3.19
N THR A 183 -12.70 2.71 1.89
CA THR A 183 -14.03 2.68 1.27
C THR A 183 -14.65 1.30 1.38
N LEU A 184 -13.89 0.25 1.06
CA LEU A 184 -14.33 -1.13 1.22
C LEU A 184 -14.66 -1.47 2.68
N ALA A 185 -13.82 -1.02 3.63
CA ALA A 185 -14.08 -1.25 5.05
C ALA A 185 -15.39 -0.60 5.52
N ARG A 186 -15.69 0.62 5.05
CA ARG A 186 -16.98 1.26 5.35
C ARG A 186 -18.16 0.50 4.77
N LEU A 187 -18.07 0.04 3.52
CA LEU A 187 -19.13 -0.72 2.85
C LEU A 187 -19.40 -2.06 3.56
N GLU A 188 -18.36 -2.79 3.95
CA GLU A 188 -18.47 -4.07 4.64
C GLU A 188 -18.94 -3.92 6.10
N SER A 189 -18.67 -2.78 6.74
CA SER A 189 -19.16 -2.51 8.13
C SER A 189 -20.60 -2.04 8.16
N ALA A 190 -21.17 -1.62 7.03
CA ALA A 190 -22.55 -1.17 6.90
C ALA A 190 -23.50 -2.26 6.38
N SER A 191 -22.97 -3.42 6.01
CA SER A 191 -23.70 -4.59 5.49
C SER A 191 -23.99 -5.58 6.61
#